data_804aaf18f99c11b8cea8aa95de394b3f
#
_entry.id   804aaf18f99c11b8cea8aa95de394b3f
#
_cell.length_a   1.000
_cell.length_b   1.000
_cell.length_c   1.000
_cell.angle_alpha   90.00
_cell.angle_beta   90.00
_cell.angle_gamma   90.00
#
_symmetry.space_group_name_H-M   'P 1'
#
loop_
_entity.id
_entity.type
_entity.pdbx_description
1 polymer ?
#
loop_
_entity_poly.entity_id
_entity_poly.type
_entity_poly.pdbx_seq_one_letter_code
_entity_poly.pdbx_strand_id
1 'polypeptide(L)'
;MIWTPDLDSLSKIFSGLVENPSLASFPRRIILSPCRRDSMKDTAELFASLDALKARLDAHCPLSPDVVSQIREDMRIRFTYHSNAIEGNTLTMSETKAVLADGITIGGKSLREHLEAVGHSHAIDYLEALVQRDEALTERTLKEIHNLILRNIDGANAGTYRRMNVLISGAGHIPPPAERVPERMDAFFQWYGAARDRMHPVEFAARVHAGFVNILHPFKDGNGRTARLIMNFELMRAGFPTVIVPVDARPDYYRNLDIAATQGDYLPFVMQIAELAQKSFAPYWALLGE
;
A
#
# COMPACT_ATOMS: atom_id res chain seq x y z
N MET A 1 -12.75 11.25 34.14
CA MET A 1 -13.41 11.76 32.91
C MET A 1 -12.58 11.28 31.74
N ILE A 2 -13.04 10.19 31.10
CA ILE A 2 -12.34 9.59 29.93
C ILE A 2 -12.81 10.39 28.72
N TRP A 3 -11.93 11.17 28.14
CA TRP A 3 -12.20 11.93 26.92
C TRP A 3 -12.23 10.97 25.74
N THR A 4 -13.40 10.69 25.18
CA THR A 4 -13.58 9.95 23.93
C THR A 4 -13.56 10.96 22.78
N PRO A 5 -12.59 10.94 21.88
CA PRO A 5 -12.60 11.84 20.72
C PRO A 5 -13.75 11.46 19.80
N ASP A 6 -14.53 12.48 19.39
CA ASP A 6 -15.59 12.38 18.42
C ASP A 6 -15.01 11.96 17.05
N LEU A 7 -15.53 10.85 16.53
CA LEU A 7 -15.08 10.25 15.27
C LEU A 7 -15.40 11.11 14.04
N ASP A 8 -16.39 12.00 14.14
CA ASP A 8 -16.66 13.02 13.13
C ASP A 8 -15.55 14.08 13.07
N SER A 9 -14.88 14.35 14.18
CA SER A 9 -13.70 15.23 14.23
C SER A 9 -12.49 14.61 13.54
N LEU A 10 -12.29 13.28 13.65
CA LEU A 10 -11.21 12.56 13.00
C LEU A 10 -11.45 12.41 11.50
N SER A 11 -12.68 12.16 11.08
CA SER A 11 -13.06 12.16 9.65
C SER A 11 -12.87 13.55 9.03
N LYS A 12 -13.12 14.62 9.80
CA LYS A 12 -12.87 16.00 9.40
C LYS A 12 -11.38 16.35 9.36
N ILE A 13 -10.53 15.72 10.16
CA ILE A 13 -9.06 15.89 10.07
C ILE A 13 -8.53 15.30 8.77
N PHE A 14 -9.08 14.18 8.31
CA PHE A 14 -8.73 13.59 7.01
C PHE A 14 -9.48 14.23 5.82
N SER A 15 -10.68 14.78 6.02
CA SER A 15 -11.40 15.58 5.02
C SER A 15 -11.04 17.06 5.05
N GLY A 16 -10.59 17.60 6.19
CA GLY A 16 -10.22 19.00 6.41
C GLY A 16 -8.81 19.40 5.99
N LEU A 17 -8.07 18.53 5.30
CA LEU A 17 -6.76 18.87 4.71
C LEU A 17 -6.86 19.74 3.44
N VAL A 18 -8.08 20.13 3.03
CA VAL A 18 -8.33 21.06 1.93
C VAL A 18 -9.29 22.15 2.43
N GLU A 19 -8.92 22.94 3.42
CA GLU A 19 -9.55 24.23 3.62
C GLU A 19 -8.85 25.28 2.75
N ASN A 20 -9.40 25.43 1.54
CA ASN A 20 -9.23 26.65 0.76
C ASN A 20 -10.32 27.64 1.22
N PRO A 21 -10.01 28.87 1.74
CA PRO A 21 -11.01 29.74 2.37
C PRO A 21 -12.01 30.40 1.42
N SER A 22 -12.17 29.94 0.18
CA SER A 22 -13.01 30.60 -0.82
C SER A 22 -14.31 29.89 -1.21
N LEU A 23 -14.75 28.83 -0.50
CA LEU A 23 -16.00 28.11 -0.80
C LEU A 23 -16.96 28.01 0.40
N ALA A 24 -17.29 29.16 1.00
CA ALA A 24 -18.42 29.29 1.92
C ALA A 24 -19.71 29.56 1.12
N SER A 25 -20.35 28.53 0.58
CA SER A 25 -21.80 28.44 0.33
C SER A 25 -22.20 27.26 -0.54
N PHE A 26 -22.53 26.11 0.10
CA PHE A 26 -23.33 25.09 -0.58
C PHE A 26 -24.42 24.51 0.35
N PRO A 27 -25.67 24.38 -0.13
CA PRO A 27 -26.79 23.93 0.68
C PRO A 27 -26.75 22.43 0.98
N ARG A 28 -27.09 22.08 2.23
CA ARG A 28 -27.24 20.70 2.70
C ARG A 28 -28.45 20.02 2.03
N ARG A 29 -28.23 19.40 0.89
CA ARG A 29 -29.02 18.26 0.37
C ARG A 29 -28.12 17.50 -0.61
N ILE A 30 -27.43 16.48 -0.12
CA ILE A 30 -26.73 15.54 -1.00
C ILE A 30 -27.81 14.66 -1.64
N ILE A 31 -28.28 15.06 -2.79
CA ILE A 31 -28.95 14.15 -3.72
C ILE A 31 -27.79 13.35 -4.34
N LEU A 32 -27.62 12.11 -3.90
CA LEU A 32 -26.66 11.18 -4.53
C LEU A 32 -27.03 11.10 -6.02
N SER A 33 -26.11 11.53 -6.88
CA SER A 33 -26.31 11.38 -8.32
C SER A 33 -26.42 9.89 -8.67
N PRO A 34 -27.19 9.50 -9.71
CA PRO A 34 -27.30 8.10 -10.14
C PRO A 34 -25.95 7.41 -10.29
N CYS A 35 -24.95 8.10 -10.84
CA CYS A 35 -23.59 7.61 -11.03
C CYS A 35 -22.87 7.19 -9.70
N ARG A 36 -23.17 7.84 -8.56
CA ARG A 36 -22.60 7.41 -7.26
C ARG A 36 -23.29 6.17 -6.69
N ARG A 37 -24.56 5.94 -6.99
CA ARG A 37 -25.28 4.72 -6.55
C ARG A 37 -24.79 3.48 -7.29
N ASP A 38 -24.57 3.58 -8.59
CA ASP A 38 -24.07 2.48 -9.41
C ASP A 38 -22.65 2.11 -8.95
N SER A 39 -21.76 3.08 -8.77
CA SER A 39 -20.39 2.86 -8.27
C SER A 39 -20.33 2.22 -6.86
N MET A 40 -21.24 2.57 -5.96
CA MET A 40 -21.33 1.92 -4.64
C MET A 40 -21.82 0.47 -4.73
N LYS A 41 -22.73 0.18 -5.66
CA LYS A 41 -23.23 -1.18 -5.91
C LYS A 41 -22.12 -2.04 -6.50
N ASP A 42 -21.38 -1.52 -7.48
CA ASP A 42 -20.25 -2.20 -8.11
C ASP A 42 -19.16 -2.54 -7.07
N THR A 43 -18.89 -1.63 -6.12
CA THR A 43 -17.92 -1.86 -5.03
C THR A 43 -18.38 -2.97 -4.08
N ALA A 44 -19.66 -2.99 -3.71
CA ALA A 44 -20.20 -4.04 -2.83
C ALA A 44 -20.18 -5.42 -3.51
N GLU A 45 -20.50 -5.49 -4.80
CA GLU A 45 -20.41 -6.72 -5.58
C GLU A 45 -18.97 -7.23 -5.71
N LEU A 46 -18.02 -6.32 -5.91
CA LEU A 46 -16.59 -6.64 -5.98
C LEU A 46 -16.06 -7.18 -4.65
N PHE A 47 -16.42 -6.55 -3.54
CA PHE A 47 -16.03 -7.04 -2.21
C PHE A 47 -16.66 -8.39 -1.88
N ALA A 48 -17.93 -8.60 -2.20
CA ALA A 48 -18.58 -9.91 -2.04
C ALA A 48 -17.90 -11.01 -2.88
N SER A 49 -17.44 -10.68 -4.09
CA SER A 49 -16.65 -11.59 -4.92
C SER A 49 -15.29 -11.92 -4.30
N LEU A 50 -14.62 -10.93 -3.71
CA LEU A 50 -13.34 -11.12 -3.00
C LEU A 50 -13.51 -12.01 -1.77
N ASP A 51 -14.57 -11.80 -0.98
CA ASP A 51 -14.88 -12.64 0.17
C ASP A 51 -15.17 -14.09 -0.25
N ALA A 52 -15.87 -14.30 -1.37
CA ALA A 52 -16.13 -15.62 -1.93
C ALA A 52 -14.82 -16.32 -2.38
N LEU A 53 -13.92 -15.60 -3.05
CA LEU A 53 -12.61 -16.11 -3.45
C LEU A 53 -11.76 -16.47 -2.24
N LYS A 54 -11.75 -15.60 -1.22
CA LYS A 54 -11.05 -15.88 0.04
C LYS A 54 -11.61 -17.12 0.73
N ALA A 55 -12.94 -17.23 0.89
CA ALA A 55 -13.57 -18.37 1.50
C ALA A 55 -13.27 -19.69 0.74
N ARG A 56 -13.20 -19.62 -0.60
CA ARG A 56 -12.78 -20.75 -1.43
C ARG A 56 -11.33 -21.15 -1.14
N LEU A 57 -10.40 -20.19 -1.05
CA LEU A 57 -9.01 -20.48 -0.70
C LEU A 57 -8.87 -21.02 0.72
N ASP A 58 -9.59 -20.46 1.68
CA ASP A 58 -9.59 -20.91 3.08
C ASP A 58 -10.07 -22.38 3.21
N ALA A 59 -10.95 -22.83 2.32
CA ALA A 59 -11.41 -24.23 2.29
C ALA A 59 -10.30 -25.23 1.88
N HIS A 60 -9.21 -24.77 1.25
CA HIS A 60 -8.02 -25.58 0.93
C HIS A 60 -6.95 -25.51 2.02
N CYS A 61 -7.15 -24.71 3.06
CA CYS A 61 -6.15 -24.54 4.12
C CYS A 61 -6.24 -25.70 5.15
N PRO A 62 -5.08 -26.18 5.68
CA PRO A 62 -3.73 -25.67 5.39
C PRO A 62 -3.21 -26.14 4.02
N LEU A 63 -2.63 -25.22 3.26
CA LEU A 63 -1.96 -25.54 2.01
C LEU A 63 -0.71 -26.40 2.28
N SER A 64 -0.34 -27.26 1.30
CA SER A 64 0.89 -28.04 1.43
C SER A 64 2.13 -27.12 1.49
N PRO A 65 3.20 -27.54 2.22
CA PRO A 65 4.43 -26.75 2.29
C PRO A 65 5.04 -26.42 0.93
N ASP A 66 4.93 -27.33 -0.05
CA ASP A 66 5.45 -27.12 -1.41
C ASP A 66 4.68 -26.01 -2.14
N VAL A 67 3.35 -26.00 -2.05
CA VAL A 67 2.50 -24.95 -2.63
C VAL A 67 2.82 -23.60 -2.00
N VAL A 68 2.92 -23.54 -0.66
CA VAL A 68 3.26 -22.31 0.06
C VAL A 68 4.64 -21.79 -0.37
N SER A 69 5.64 -22.68 -0.48
CA SER A 69 7.01 -22.30 -0.88
C SER A 69 7.04 -21.73 -2.29
N GLN A 70 6.37 -22.38 -3.25
CA GLN A 70 6.33 -21.92 -4.65
C GLN A 70 5.63 -20.57 -4.79
N ILE A 71 4.48 -20.38 -4.13
CA ILE A 71 3.75 -19.11 -4.14
C ILE A 71 4.63 -18.00 -3.53
N ARG A 72 5.24 -18.26 -2.38
CA ARG A 72 6.09 -17.31 -1.68
C ARG A 72 7.27 -16.86 -2.55
N GLU A 73 7.94 -17.79 -3.22
CA GLU A 73 9.07 -17.47 -4.10
C GLU A 73 8.63 -16.63 -5.31
N ASP A 74 7.57 -17.06 -6.02
CA ASP A 74 7.02 -16.32 -7.16
C ASP A 74 6.57 -14.91 -6.77
N MET A 75 5.80 -14.80 -5.67
CA MET A 75 5.32 -13.51 -5.18
C MET A 75 6.46 -12.59 -4.78
N ARG A 76 7.49 -13.10 -4.09
CA ARG A 76 8.66 -12.33 -3.68
C ARG A 76 9.39 -11.72 -4.88
N ILE A 77 9.62 -12.50 -5.93
CA ILE A 77 10.29 -12.04 -7.14
C ILE A 77 9.43 -11.00 -7.87
N ARG A 78 8.16 -11.32 -8.14
CA ARG A 78 7.24 -10.45 -8.87
C ARG A 78 6.95 -9.14 -8.13
N PHE A 79 6.70 -9.20 -6.83
CA PHE A 79 6.44 -8.02 -6.03
C PHE A 79 7.67 -7.12 -5.98
N THR A 80 8.87 -7.69 -5.78
CA THR A 80 10.11 -6.92 -5.81
C THR A 80 10.34 -6.26 -7.17
N TYR A 81 10.18 -7.00 -8.26
CA TYR A 81 10.34 -6.46 -9.60
C TYR A 81 9.38 -5.28 -9.85
N HIS A 82 8.08 -5.51 -9.75
CA HIS A 82 7.09 -4.49 -10.08
C HIS A 82 7.20 -3.27 -9.16
N SER A 83 7.39 -3.48 -7.86
CA SER A 83 7.49 -2.39 -6.89
C SER A 83 8.71 -1.49 -7.14
N ASN A 84 9.85 -2.03 -7.54
CA ASN A 84 11.02 -1.24 -7.87
C ASN A 84 10.94 -0.64 -9.29
N ALA A 85 10.38 -1.35 -10.26
CA ALA A 85 10.20 -0.85 -11.63
C ALA A 85 9.27 0.37 -11.69
N ILE A 86 8.23 0.44 -10.85
CA ILE A 86 7.38 1.63 -10.68
C ILE A 86 8.22 2.85 -10.29
N GLU A 87 9.25 2.67 -9.45
CA GLU A 87 10.15 3.72 -9.00
C GLU A 87 11.33 3.99 -9.98
N GLY A 88 11.37 3.28 -11.11
CA GLY A 88 12.37 3.51 -12.16
C GLY A 88 13.56 2.57 -12.15
N ASN A 89 13.57 1.52 -11.33
CA ASN A 89 14.57 0.45 -11.41
C ASN A 89 14.43 -0.27 -12.75
N THR A 90 15.54 -0.55 -13.42
CA THR A 90 15.56 -1.08 -14.78
C THR A 90 15.89 -2.58 -14.87
N LEU A 91 16.04 -3.28 -13.73
CA LEU A 91 16.14 -4.73 -13.72
C LEU A 91 14.88 -5.34 -14.34
N THR A 92 15.04 -6.31 -15.22
CA THR A 92 13.92 -7.12 -15.73
C THR A 92 13.45 -8.13 -14.68
N MET A 93 12.31 -8.80 -14.91
CA MET A 93 11.81 -9.86 -14.03
C MET A 93 12.82 -11.00 -13.86
N SER A 94 13.45 -11.44 -14.95
CA SER A 94 14.46 -12.50 -14.93
C SER A 94 15.75 -12.06 -14.24
N GLU A 95 16.19 -10.82 -14.44
CA GLU A 95 17.35 -10.25 -13.74
C GLU A 95 17.06 -10.11 -12.24
N THR A 96 15.86 -9.65 -11.86
CA THR A 96 15.45 -9.59 -10.45
C THR A 96 15.49 -10.98 -9.81
N LYS A 97 15.01 -12.03 -10.52
CA LYS A 97 15.13 -13.41 -10.05
C LYS A 97 16.59 -13.82 -9.83
N ALA A 98 17.47 -13.57 -10.81
CA ALA A 98 18.89 -13.91 -10.71
C ALA A 98 19.59 -13.19 -9.54
N VAL A 99 19.25 -11.92 -9.31
CA VAL A 99 19.77 -11.16 -8.15
C VAL A 99 19.31 -11.76 -6.82
N LEU A 100 18.02 -12.12 -6.71
CA LEU A 100 17.44 -12.57 -5.43
C LEU A 100 17.69 -14.05 -5.12
N ALA A 101 17.63 -14.91 -6.13
CA ALA A 101 17.76 -16.36 -5.96
C ALA A 101 19.23 -16.82 -6.03
N ASP A 102 20.00 -16.26 -6.97
CA ASP A 102 21.35 -16.76 -7.28
C ASP A 102 22.45 -15.80 -6.77
N GLY A 103 22.09 -14.62 -6.25
CA GLY A 103 23.06 -13.60 -5.79
C GLY A 103 23.93 -13.02 -6.91
N ILE A 104 23.47 -13.10 -8.18
CA ILE A 104 24.24 -12.69 -9.35
C ILE A 104 24.12 -11.18 -9.56
N THR A 105 25.22 -10.53 -9.88
CA THR A 105 25.21 -9.12 -10.33
C THR A 105 25.03 -9.05 -11.85
N ILE A 106 24.17 -8.12 -12.28
CA ILE A 106 23.79 -7.96 -13.70
C ILE A 106 24.63 -6.86 -14.34
N GLY A 107 25.34 -7.20 -15.42
CA GLY A 107 26.13 -6.25 -16.16
C GLY A 107 25.27 -5.12 -16.77
N GLY A 108 25.77 -3.88 -16.70
CA GLY A 108 25.05 -2.70 -17.19
C GLY A 108 23.98 -2.14 -16.25
N LYS A 109 23.77 -2.76 -15.09
CA LYS A 109 22.88 -2.26 -14.03
C LYS A 109 23.69 -1.69 -12.87
N SER A 110 23.18 -0.62 -12.27
CA SER A 110 23.85 0.01 -11.13
C SER A 110 23.83 -0.86 -9.87
N LEU A 111 24.83 -0.70 -9.00
CA LEU A 111 24.78 -1.32 -7.66
C LEU A 111 23.52 -0.91 -6.88
N ARG A 112 23.08 0.33 -7.03
CA ARG A 112 21.86 0.83 -6.40
C ARG A 112 20.65 -0.02 -6.75
N GLU A 113 20.46 -0.36 -8.04
CA GLU A 113 19.31 -1.16 -8.49
C GLU A 113 19.31 -2.57 -7.87
N HIS A 114 20.48 -3.19 -7.73
CA HIS A 114 20.64 -4.47 -7.03
C HIS A 114 20.26 -4.35 -5.55
N LEU A 115 20.77 -3.31 -4.87
CA LEU A 115 20.48 -3.06 -3.45
C LEU A 115 19.02 -2.73 -3.19
N GLU A 116 18.34 -2.07 -4.14
CA GLU A 116 16.89 -1.83 -4.10
C GLU A 116 16.10 -3.15 -4.14
N ALA A 117 16.48 -4.08 -5.02
CA ALA A 117 15.85 -5.40 -5.11
C ALA A 117 16.08 -6.21 -3.83
N VAL A 118 17.32 -6.29 -3.36
CA VAL A 118 17.66 -7.02 -2.12
C VAL A 118 16.99 -6.42 -0.90
N GLY A 119 17.01 -5.09 -0.75
CA GLY A 119 16.38 -4.40 0.37
C GLY A 119 14.86 -4.60 0.41
N HIS A 120 14.21 -4.56 -0.76
CA HIS A 120 12.77 -4.80 -0.87
C HIS A 120 12.41 -6.26 -0.51
N SER A 121 13.20 -7.23 -0.96
CA SER A 121 13.02 -8.64 -0.60
C SER A 121 13.15 -8.87 0.91
N HIS A 122 14.16 -8.27 1.57
CA HIS A 122 14.30 -8.34 3.03
C HIS A 122 13.11 -7.70 3.77
N ALA A 123 12.54 -6.63 3.21
CA ALA A 123 11.34 -6.02 3.78
C ALA A 123 10.11 -6.94 3.65
N ILE A 124 9.98 -7.70 2.57
CA ILE A 124 8.93 -8.74 2.43
C ILE A 124 9.10 -9.82 3.50
N ASP A 125 10.30 -10.38 3.67
CA ASP A 125 10.56 -11.39 4.70
C ASP A 125 10.23 -10.88 6.11
N TYR A 126 10.53 -9.62 6.38
CA TYR A 126 10.19 -8.97 7.66
C TYR A 126 8.67 -8.84 7.85
N LEU A 127 7.93 -8.42 6.81
CA LEU A 127 6.47 -8.35 6.86
C LEU A 127 5.83 -9.71 7.14
N GLU A 128 6.27 -10.76 6.45
CA GLU A 128 5.79 -12.12 6.68
C GLU A 128 6.01 -12.57 8.12
N ALA A 129 7.18 -12.26 8.68
CA ALA A 129 7.48 -12.57 10.08
C ALA A 129 6.58 -11.79 11.07
N LEU A 130 6.22 -10.54 10.77
CA LEU A 130 5.27 -9.76 11.57
C LEU A 130 3.85 -10.37 11.51
N VAL A 131 3.40 -10.77 10.31
CA VAL A 131 2.10 -11.41 10.11
C VAL A 131 2.02 -12.73 10.86
N GLN A 132 3.06 -13.57 10.77
CA GLN A 132 3.12 -14.87 11.49
C GLN A 132 3.06 -14.71 13.01
N ARG A 133 3.56 -13.60 13.55
CA ARG A 133 3.54 -13.29 14.98
C ARG A 133 2.31 -12.49 15.41
N ASP A 134 1.39 -12.24 14.48
CA ASP A 134 0.21 -11.36 14.67
C ASP A 134 0.57 -9.99 15.26
N GLU A 135 1.73 -9.46 14.88
CA GLU A 135 2.17 -8.13 15.32
C GLU A 135 1.39 -7.04 14.57
N ALA A 136 1.02 -5.97 15.29
CA ALA A 136 0.38 -4.81 14.68
C ALA A 136 1.40 -3.91 13.96
N LEU A 137 0.94 -3.19 12.91
CA LEU A 137 1.73 -2.10 12.35
C LEU A 137 1.82 -0.95 13.36
N THR A 138 3.04 -0.62 13.74
CA THR A 138 3.37 0.50 14.61
C THR A 138 4.30 1.46 13.89
N GLU A 139 4.48 2.66 14.43
CA GLU A 139 5.47 3.60 13.90
C GLU A 139 6.88 2.99 13.84
N ARG A 140 7.23 2.20 14.86
CA ARG A 140 8.51 1.49 14.91
C ARG A 140 8.64 0.49 13.76
N THR A 141 7.67 -0.41 13.58
CA THR A 141 7.70 -1.41 12.51
C THR A 141 7.67 -0.77 11.13
N LEU A 142 6.92 0.33 10.96
CA LEU A 142 6.92 1.13 9.74
C LEU A 142 8.33 1.68 9.41
N LYS A 143 9.01 2.27 10.41
CA LYS A 143 10.38 2.78 10.24
C LYS A 143 11.38 1.66 9.96
N GLU A 144 11.19 0.47 10.53
CA GLU A 144 12.03 -0.70 10.23
C GLU A 144 11.82 -1.22 8.81
N ILE A 145 10.58 -1.28 8.31
CA ILE A 145 10.30 -1.60 6.90
C ILE A 145 11.02 -0.63 5.97
N HIS A 146 10.88 0.67 6.22
CA HIS A 146 11.56 1.69 5.44
C HIS A 146 13.09 1.59 5.55
N ASN A 147 13.62 1.29 6.73
CA ASN A 147 15.06 1.08 6.93
C ASN A 147 15.58 -0.09 6.08
N LEU A 148 14.86 -1.22 6.03
CA LEU A 148 15.25 -2.37 5.21
C LEU A 148 15.34 -2.02 3.72
N ILE A 149 14.44 -1.16 3.21
CA ILE A 149 14.43 -0.71 1.82
C ILE A 149 15.65 0.16 1.50
N LEU A 150 16.09 1.04 2.43
CA LEU A 150 17.05 2.10 2.12
C LEU A 150 18.40 2.00 2.83
N ARG A 151 18.58 1.15 3.85
CA ARG A 151 19.80 1.13 4.67
C ARG A 151 21.12 0.97 3.89
N ASN A 152 21.07 0.26 2.77
CA ASN A 152 22.25 0.03 1.91
C ASN A 152 22.37 1.04 0.76
N ILE A 153 21.42 2.00 0.64
CA ILE A 153 21.33 2.98 -0.46
C ILE A 153 21.52 4.41 0.08
N ASP A 154 20.76 4.77 1.11
CA ASP A 154 20.79 6.05 1.81
C ASP A 154 20.59 5.81 3.32
N GLY A 155 21.58 5.18 3.95
CA GLY A 155 21.51 4.79 5.36
C GLY A 155 21.27 5.94 6.33
N ALA A 156 21.67 7.16 5.98
CA ALA A 156 21.45 8.34 6.81
C ALA A 156 19.96 8.73 6.92
N ASN A 157 19.16 8.40 5.91
CA ASN A 157 17.72 8.70 5.86
C ASN A 157 16.85 7.44 6.08
N ALA A 158 17.46 6.25 6.12
CA ALA A 158 16.76 4.98 6.30
C ALA A 158 16.04 4.94 7.66
N GLY A 159 14.73 4.65 7.66
CA GLY A 159 13.89 4.61 8.87
C GLY A 159 13.66 5.95 9.56
N THR A 160 14.03 7.07 8.94
CA THR A 160 13.96 8.41 9.56
C THR A 160 13.05 9.31 8.76
N TYR A 161 12.11 9.97 9.43
CA TYR A 161 11.25 10.97 8.79
C TYR A 161 12.08 12.12 8.21
N ARG A 162 11.64 12.64 7.06
CA ARG A 162 12.31 13.76 6.39
C ARG A 162 12.34 15.00 7.26
N ARG A 163 13.45 15.73 7.13
CA ARG A 163 13.68 17.00 7.81
C ARG A 163 13.63 18.20 6.86
N MET A 164 13.27 17.96 5.60
CA MET A 164 13.13 18.97 4.54
C MET A 164 11.80 18.80 3.83
N ASN A 165 11.30 19.89 3.27
CA ASN A 165 10.12 19.87 2.43
C ASN A 165 10.44 19.16 1.12
N VAL A 166 9.47 18.42 0.58
CA VAL A 166 9.60 17.66 -0.67
C VAL A 166 8.43 17.98 -1.59
N LEU A 167 8.66 17.78 -2.88
CA LEU A 167 7.62 17.78 -3.91
C LEU A 167 7.53 16.38 -4.50
N ILE A 168 6.31 15.94 -4.80
CA ILE A 168 6.07 14.70 -5.51
C ILE A 168 5.99 15.05 -6.99
N SER A 169 6.92 14.53 -7.79
CA SER A 169 6.96 14.83 -9.22
C SER A 169 5.69 14.33 -9.91
N GLY A 170 5.01 15.22 -10.63
CA GLY A 170 3.78 14.91 -11.36
C GLY A 170 2.51 14.84 -10.52
N ALA A 171 2.56 15.05 -9.19
CA ALA A 171 1.38 15.11 -8.35
C ALA A 171 0.75 16.51 -8.32
N GLY A 172 -0.58 16.55 -8.24
CA GLY A 172 -1.35 17.81 -8.13
C GLY A 172 -1.41 18.38 -6.71
N HIS A 173 -0.86 17.69 -5.70
CA HIS A 173 -0.87 18.13 -4.31
C HIS A 173 0.56 18.27 -3.76
N ILE A 174 0.68 19.01 -2.64
CA ILE A 174 1.94 19.22 -1.94
C ILE A 174 1.88 18.53 -0.56
N PRO A 175 2.83 17.64 -0.24
CA PRO A 175 2.89 17.01 1.08
C PRO A 175 3.05 18.05 2.21
N PRO A 176 2.67 17.71 3.46
CA PRO A 176 2.79 18.64 4.59
C PRO A 176 4.25 19.09 4.80
N PRO A 177 4.47 20.26 5.40
CA PRO A 177 5.80 20.70 5.81
C PRO A 177 6.50 19.65 6.70
N ALA A 178 7.83 19.58 6.61
CA ALA A 178 8.61 18.54 7.30
C ALA A 178 8.41 18.55 8.83
N GLU A 179 8.27 19.73 9.42
CA GLU A 179 8.01 19.92 10.86
C GLU A 179 6.64 19.37 11.31
N ARG A 180 5.68 19.22 10.37
CA ARG A 180 4.35 18.67 10.65
C ARG A 180 4.27 17.15 10.47
N VAL A 181 5.31 16.52 9.91
CA VAL A 181 5.31 15.07 9.64
C VAL A 181 5.08 14.24 10.90
N PRO A 182 5.76 14.48 12.05
CA PRO A 182 5.53 13.68 13.26
C PRO A 182 4.07 13.75 13.74
N GLU A 183 3.51 14.97 13.86
CA GLU A 183 2.11 15.18 14.25
C GLU A 183 1.12 14.45 13.30
N ARG A 184 1.40 14.52 11.99
CA ARG A 184 0.57 13.86 10.99
C ARG A 184 0.67 12.34 11.04
N MET A 185 1.82 11.81 11.36
CA MET A 185 2.01 10.37 11.55
C MET A 185 1.29 9.88 12.80
N ASP A 186 1.29 10.64 13.90
CA ASP A 186 0.49 10.34 15.09
C ASP A 186 -1.01 10.26 14.75
N ALA A 187 -1.52 11.26 14.00
CA ALA A 187 -2.90 11.25 13.53
C ALA A 187 -3.21 10.07 12.59
N PHE A 188 -2.27 9.69 11.73
CA PHE A 188 -2.40 8.51 10.87
C PHE A 188 -2.54 7.23 11.70
N PHE A 189 -1.71 7.01 12.71
CA PHE A 189 -1.80 5.80 13.54
C PHE A 189 -3.06 5.79 14.41
N GLN A 190 -3.56 6.94 14.87
CA GLN A 190 -4.86 7.03 15.54
C GLN A 190 -6.00 6.63 14.59
N TRP A 191 -6.02 7.19 13.38
CA TRP A 191 -7.00 6.79 12.35
C TRP A 191 -6.87 5.31 11.99
N TYR A 192 -5.66 4.81 11.77
CA TYR A 192 -5.37 3.41 11.45
C TYR A 192 -5.98 2.46 12.48
N GLY A 193 -5.76 2.70 13.77
CA GLY A 193 -6.34 1.88 14.84
C GLY A 193 -7.88 1.96 14.91
N ALA A 194 -8.46 3.15 14.65
CA ALA A 194 -9.91 3.34 14.71
C ALA A 194 -10.66 2.83 13.49
N ALA A 195 -10.03 2.80 12.32
CA ALA A 195 -10.67 2.50 11.03
C ALA A 195 -10.63 1.02 10.65
N ARG A 196 -9.66 0.27 11.18
CA ARG A 196 -9.32 -1.10 10.76
C ARG A 196 -10.51 -2.06 10.72
N ASP A 197 -11.31 -2.09 11.77
CA ASP A 197 -12.44 -3.03 11.89
C ASP A 197 -13.77 -2.46 11.37
N ARG A 198 -13.73 -1.32 10.65
CA ARG A 198 -14.93 -0.60 10.21
C ARG A 198 -15.16 -0.63 8.73
N MET A 199 -14.26 -1.18 7.95
CA MET A 199 -14.36 -1.27 6.50
C MET A 199 -13.84 -2.60 6.00
N HIS A 200 -14.16 -2.94 4.75
CA HIS A 200 -13.66 -4.15 4.11
C HIS A 200 -12.12 -4.14 4.12
N PRO A 201 -11.42 -5.28 4.42
CA PRO A 201 -9.96 -5.31 4.55
C PRO A 201 -9.21 -4.77 3.32
N VAL A 202 -9.70 -5.04 2.11
CA VAL A 202 -9.08 -4.53 0.87
C VAL A 202 -9.24 -3.02 0.75
N GLU A 203 -10.39 -2.45 1.14
CA GLU A 203 -10.58 -1.01 1.21
C GLU A 203 -9.65 -0.38 2.24
N PHE A 204 -9.57 -0.97 3.43
CA PHE A 204 -8.68 -0.49 4.47
C PHE A 204 -7.22 -0.46 4.01
N ALA A 205 -6.72 -1.56 3.44
CA ALA A 205 -5.37 -1.66 2.91
C ALA A 205 -5.08 -0.60 1.81
N ALA A 206 -6.03 -0.39 0.90
CA ALA A 206 -5.91 0.64 -0.14
C ALA A 206 -5.86 2.06 0.46
N ARG A 207 -6.70 2.36 1.47
CA ARG A 207 -6.70 3.67 2.14
C ARG A 207 -5.44 3.90 2.98
N VAL A 208 -4.92 2.87 3.65
CA VAL A 208 -3.62 2.91 4.34
C VAL A 208 -2.52 3.29 3.37
N HIS A 209 -2.47 2.63 2.21
CA HIS A 209 -1.51 2.92 1.15
C HIS A 209 -1.61 4.38 0.67
N ALA A 210 -2.79 4.79 0.20
CA ALA A 210 -3.00 6.12 -0.39
C ALA A 210 -2.76 7.25 0.63
N GLY A 211 -3.24 7.08 1.86
CA GLY A 211 -3.01 8.04 2.93
C GLY A 211 -1.54 8.21 3.27
N PHE A 212 -0.80 7.10 3.30
CA PHE A 212 0.62 7.12 3.58
C PHE A 212 1.44 7.76 2.44
N VAL A 213 1.27 7.30 1.20
CA VAL A 213 2.16 7.70 0.11
C VAL A 213 1.89 9.11 -0.39
N ASN A 214 0.63 9.50 -0.47
CA ASN A 214 0.28 10.80 -1.04
C ASN A 214 0.13 11.90 0.02
N ILE A 215 -0.71 11.64 1.03
CA ILE A 215 -1.08 12.70 1.97
C ILE A 215 0.06 12.98 2.95
N LEU A 216 0.77 11.96 3.39
CA LEU A 216 1.83 12.10 4.40
C LEU A 216 3.21 12.26 3.79
N HIS A 217 3.57 11.38 2.87
CA HIS A 217 4.90 11.32 2.24
C HIS A 217 6.04 11.52 3.25
N PRO A 218 6.10 10.70 4.31
CA PRO A 218 6.85 11.05 5.52
C PRO A 218 8.36 10.91 5.38
N PHE A 219 8.83 10.21 4.36
CA PHE A 219 10.26 9.97 4.14
C PHE A 219 10.80 10.79 2.97
N LYS A 220 12.12 10.88 2.86
CA LYS A 220 12.81 11.58 1.76
C LYS A 220 12.70 10.80 0.45
N ASP A 221 12.78 9.46 0.51
CA ASP A 221 12.68 8.51 -0.61
C ASP A 221 12.02 7.22 -0.09
N GLY A 222 11.64 6.28 -0.97
CA GLY A 222 11.09 4.96 -0.60
C GLY A 222 9.63 4.96 -0.11
N ASN A 223 8.93 6.09 -0.16
CA ASN A 223 7.53 6.16 0.30
C ASN A 223 6.60 5.23 -0.50
N GLY A 224 6.74 5.16 -1.82
CA GLY A 224 5.92 4.28 -2.66
C GLY A 224 6.14 2.80 -2.36
N ARG A 225 7.40 2.38 -2.25
CA ARG A 225 7.77 1.01 -1.87
C ARG A 225 7.24 0.64 -0.50
N THR A 226 7.42 1.53 0.49
CA THR A 226 6.89 1.34 1.85
C THR A 226 5.37 1.25 1.85
N ALA A 227 4.67 2.13 1.10
CA ALA A 227 3.21 2.11 1.00
C ALA A 227 2.67 0.78 0.45
N ARG A 228 3.27 0.26 -0.62
CA ARG A 228 2.89 -1.04 -1.19
C ARG A 228 3.16 -2.20 -0.23
N LEU A 229 4.22 -2.13 0.56
CA LEU A 229 4.53 -3.12 1.60
C LEU A 229 3.50 -3.08 2.74
N ILE A 230 3.18 -1.91 3.30
CA ILE A 230 2.18 -1.82 4.39
C ILE A 230 0.76 -2.15 3.93
N MET A 231 0.41 -1.87 2.67
CA MET A 231 -0.84 -2.34 2.08
C MET A 231 -0.91 -3.87 2.09
N ASN A 232 0.16 -4.52 1.64
CA ASN A 232 0.22 -5.98 1.62
C ASN A 232 0.31 -6.60 3.01
N PHE A 233 0.91 -5.90 3.97
CA PHE A 233 0.85 -6.32 5.37
C PHE A 233 -0.60 -6.43 5.87
N GLU A 234 -1.45 -5.44 5.59
CA GLU A 234 -2.86 -5.47 5.98
C GLU A 234 -3.65 -6.56 5.25
N LEU A 235 -3.39 -6.74 3.95
CA LEU A 235 -4.02 -7.81 3.16
C LEU A 235 -3.66 -9.19 3.70
N MET A 236 -2.37 -9.48 3.94
CA MET A 236 -1.91 -10.75 4.49
C MET A 236 -2.48 -11.01 5.89
N ARG A 237 -2.54 -10.01 6.77
CA ARG A 237 -3.17 -10.14 8.10
C ARG A 237 -4.66 -10.46 8.02
N ALA A 238 -5.33 -10.01 6.97
CA ALA A 238 -6.73 -10.32 6.72
C ALA A 238 -6.93 -11.65 5.95
N GLY A 239 -5.84 -12.37 5.63
CA GLY A 239 -5.87 -13.64 4.92
C GLY A 239 -6.06 -13.51 3.41
N PHE A 240 -5.81 -12.33 2.84
CA PHE A 240 -5.80 -12.14 1.39
C PHE A 240 -4.41 -12.39 0.80
N PRO A 241 -4.31 -12.87 -0.45
CA PRO A 241 -3.06 -12.94 -1.18
C PRO A 241 -2.37 -11.59 -1.34
N THR A 242 -1.06 -11.60 -1.54
CA THR A 242 -0.27 -10.40 -1.86
C THR A 242 -0.75 -9.78 -3.16
N VAL A 243 -1.06 -8.49 -3.12
CA VAL A 243 -1.46 -7.69 -4.28
C VAL A 243 -0.24 -7.01 -4.90
N ILE A 244 -0.01 -7.25 -6.17
CA ILE A 244 1.07 -6.65 -6.95
C ILE A 244 0.46 -5.60 -7.89
N VAL A 245 0.89 -4.35 -7.77
CA VAL A 245 0.60 -3.32 -8.76
C VAL A 245 1.60 -3.52 -9.92
N PRO A 246 1.14 -3.91 -11.11
CA PRO A 246 2.04 -4.13 -12.23
C PRO A 246 2.57 -2.81 -12.79
N VAL A 247 3.79 -2.82 -13.33
CA VAL A 247 4.46 -1.60 -13.80
C VAL A 247 3.73 -0.95 -14.98
N ASP A 248 3.04 -1.71 -15.79
CA ASP A 248 2.21 -1.21 -16.91
C ASP A 248 0.94 -0.48 -16.42
N ALA A 249 0.46 -0.79 -15.22
CA ALA A 249 -0.62 -0.04 -14.57
C ALA A 249 -0.15 1.29 -13.90
N ARG A 250 1.14 1.62 -13.97
CA ARG A 250 1.73 2.82 -13.33
C ARG A 250 0.99 4.12 -13.63
N PRO A 251 0.57 4.43 -14.88
CA PRO A 251 -0.16 5.67 -15.18
C PRO A 251 -1.49 5.77 -14.42
N ASP A 252 -2.27 4.70 -14.41
CA ASP A 252 -3.57 4.65 -13.74
C ASP A 252 -3.41 4.66 -12.21
N TYR A 253 -2.40 3.97 -11.71
CA TYR A 253 -2.03 3.94 -10.29
C TYR A 253 -1.73 5.36 -9.77
N TYR A 254 -0.90 6.14 -10.45
CA TYR A 254 -0.60 7.50 -10.02
C TYR A 254 -1.79 8.45 -10.19
N ARG A 255 -2.57 8.30 -11.28
CA ARG A 255 -3.79 9.09 -11.49
C ARG A 255 -4.80 8.87 -10.36
N ASN A 256 -5.06 7.63 -9.99
CA ASN A 256 -6.02 7.29 -8.93
C ASN A 256 -5.54 7.76 -7.54
N LEU A 257 -4.24 7.71 -7.28
CA LEU A 257 -3.65 8.28 -6.08
C LEU A 257 -3.77 9.81 -6.05
N ASP A 258 -3.56 10.49 -7.18
CA ASP A 258 -3.71 11.95 -7.26
C ASP A 258 -5.16 12.39 -7.04
N ILE A 259 -6.14 11.65 -7.58
CA ILE A 259 -7.57 11.86 -7.29
C ILE A 259 -7.85 11.74 -5.80
N ALA A 260 -7.31 10.70 -5.14
CA ALA A 260 -7.48 10.52 -3.71
C ALA A 260 -6.90 11.69 -2.90
N ALA A 261 -5.73 12.21 -3.30
CA ALA A 261 -5.06 13.29 -2.60
C ALA A 261 -5.69 14.69 -2.84
N THR A 262 -6.10 14.97 -4.09
CA THR A 262 -6.57 16.32 -4.48
C THR A 262 -8.08 16.49 -4.31
N GLN A 263 -8.86 15.41 -4.42
CA GLN A 263 -10.33 15.44 -4.37
C GLN A 263 -10.90 14.73 -3.14
N GLY A 264 -10.07 14.00 -2.36
CA GLY A 264 -10.55 13.17 -1.24
C GLY A 264 -11.36 11.95 -1.70
N ASP A 265 -11.36 11.63 -2.99
CA ASP A 265 -12.06 10.48 -3.56
C ASP A 265 -11.15 9.27 -3.68
N TYR A 266 -11.23 8.38 -2.70
CA TYR A 266 -10.45 7.14 -2.67
C TYR A 266 -11.01 6.02 -3.55
N LEU A 267 -12.25 6.16 -4.04
CA LEU A 267 -12.95 5.05 -4.69
C LEU A 267 -12.22 4.53 -5.93
N PRO A 268 -11.69 5.36 -6.86
CA PRO A 268 -10.96 4.85 -8.02
C PRO A 268 -9.73 4.01 -7.62
N PHE A 269 -9.03 4.41 -6.58
CA PHE A 269 -7.86 3.65 -6.10
C PHE A 269 -8.28 2.37 -5.39
N VAL A 270 -9.32 2.39 -4.55
CA VAL A 270 -9.89 1.21 -3.89
C VAL A 270 -10.34 0.17 -4.91
N MET A 271 -11.05 0.58 -5.95
CA MET A 271 -11.48 -0.30 -7.04
C MET A 271 -10.30 -0.95 -7.76
N GLN A 272 -9.28 -0.17 -8.09
CA GLN A 272 -8.05 -0.68 -8.72
C GLN A 272 -7.37 -1.75 -7.86
N ILE A 273 -7.23 -1.52 -6.55
CA ILE A 273 -6.62 -2.49 -5.65
C ILE A 273 -7.51 -3.73 -5.49
N ALA A 274 -8.83 -3.57 -5.43
CA ALA A 274 -9.77 -4.68 -5.34
C ALA A 274 -9.75 -5.59 -6.59
N GLU A 275 -9.67 -5.00 -7.79
CA GLU A 275 -9.50 -5.76 -9.05
C GLU A 275 -8.16 -6.51 -9.09
N LEU A 276 -7.08 -5.89 -8.61
CA LEU A 276 -5.79 -6.54 -8.50
C LEU A 276 -5.81 -7.66 -7.44
N ALA A 277 -6.55 -7.47 -6.35
CA ALA A 277 -6.75 -8.49 -5.33
C ALA A 277 -7.50 -9.72 -5.88
N GLN A 278 -8.51 -9.54 -6.74
CA GLN A 278 -9.15 -10.68 -7.42
C GLN A 278 -8.14 -11.47 -8.27
N LYS A 279 -7.28 -10.78 -9.02
CA LYS A 279 -6.27 -11.42 -9.87
C LYS A 279 -5.19 -12.15 -9.06
N SER A 280 -4.96 -11.73 -7.82
CA SER A 280 -3.91 -12.31 -6.96
C SER A 280 -4.22 -13.75 -6.49
N PHE A 281 -5.44 -14.22 -6.65
CA PHE A 281 -5.80 -15.63 -6.38
C PHE A 281 -5.39 -16.61 -7.48
N ALA A 282 -5.17 -16.13 -8.72
CA ALA A 282 -4.89 -17.01 -9.86
C ALA A 282 -3.69 -17.95 -9.68
N PRO A 283 -2.55 -17.53 -9.09
CA PRO A 283 -1.43 -18.46 -8.84
C PRO A 283 -1.79 -19.61 -7.89
N TYR A 284 -2.69 -19.36 -6.92
CA TYR A 284 -3.16 -20.39 -6.00
C TYR A 284 -3.98 -21.46 -6.74
N TRP A 285 -4.93 -21.02 -7.57
CA TRP A 285 -5.76 -21.94 -8.35
C TRP A 285 -4.93 -22.79 -9.31
N ALA A 286 -3.93 -22.17 -9.98
CA ALA A 286 -3.03 -22.90 -10.88
C ALA A 286 -2.24 -24.01 -10.16
N LEU A 287 -1.80 -23.78 -8.92
CA LEU A 287 -1.06 -24.78 -8.14
C LEU A 287 -1.96 -25.82 -7.45
N LEU A 288 -3.24 -25.48 -7.24
CA LEU A 288 -4.25 -26.39 -6.70
C LEU A 288 -4.91 -27.24 -7.79
N GLY A 289 -4.66 -26.95 -9.08
CA GLY A 289 -5.23 -27.69 -10.22
C GLY A 289 -6.67 -27.30 -10.54
N GLU A 290 -7.05 -26.04 -10.22
CA GLU A 290 -8.41 -25.49 -10.41
C GLU A 290 -8.47 -24.38 -11.48
#